data_87685aeacfaf76b9f4776cc467d07a43
#
_entry.id   87685aeacfaf76b9f4776cc467d07a43
#
_cell.length_a   1.000
_cell.length_b   1.000
_cell.length_c   1.000
_cell.angle_alpha   90.00
_cell.angle_beta   90.00
_cell.angle_gamma   90.00
#
_symmetry.space_group_name_H-M   'P 1'
#
loop_
_entity.id
_entity.type
_entity.pdbx_description
1 polymer ?
#
loop_
_entity_poly.entity_id
_entity_poly.type
_entity_poly.pdbx_seq_one_letter_code
_entity_poly.pdbx_strand_id
1 'polypeptide(L)'
;MKFSFVSLFPNLLEFYFKDSILSRAIQKELFQLNFLNPRDFTDNIYHKVDDYKIGGGAGLLMQVEPLYNTLKFIKDNEENPYFIFLNPSGKTFNQKDAKRLSKKQNIVFVCGRYEGIDERVIEIFANEVFSIGDFILTGGELPALTLCDAIARNINGVLGNACSLEEESFENGLLEAPSFAKPFIFEQNFKKFYTPSEFLKGNHAKIATLKTTLASCKTKFFRPDLFLEHERKK
;
A
#
# COMPACT_ATOMS: atom_id res chain seq x y z
N MET A 1 16.40 -2.17 1.90
CA MET A 1 15.43 -1.39 1.09
C MET A 1 15.21 -0.03 1.73
N LYS A 2 14.94 1.02 0.96
CA LYS A 2 14.66 2.37 1.46
C LYS A 2 13.32 2.86 0.91
N PHE A 3 12.50 3.47 1.77
CA PHE A 3 11.28 4.18 1.40
C PHE A 3 11.46 5.67 1.69
N SER A 4 11.37 6.50 0.67
CA SER A 4 11.39 7.96 0.78
C SER A 4 9.99 8.51 0.53
N PHE A 5 9.56 9.47 1.33
CA PHE A 5 8.27 10.12 1.21
C PHE A 5 8.47 11.61 0.96
N VAL A 6 7.97 12.09 -0.16
CA VAL A 6 7.93 13.50 -0.51
C VAL A 6 6.54 14.02 -0.16
N SER A 7 6.45 14.83 0.88
CA SER A 7 5.17 15.35 1.41
C SER A 7 5.33 16.71 2.07
N LEU A 8 4.29 17.54 2.01
CA LEU A 8 4.19 18.80 2.75
C LEU A 8 3.94 18.58 4.26
N PHE A 9 3.56 17.36 4.65
CA PHE A 9 3.19 16.99 6.01
C PHE A 9 3.89 15.70 6.46
N PRO A 10 5.23 15.67 6.56
CA PRO A 10 5.98 14.47 6.90
C PRO A 10 5.56 13.86 8.25
N ASN A 11 5.19 14.67 9.23
CA ASN A 11 4.76 14.19 10.55
C ASN A 11 3.55 13.26 10.48
N LEU A 12 2.62 13.45 9.52
CA LEU A 12 1.48 12.55 9.34
C LEU A 12 1.91 11.13 8.96
N LEU A 13 3.05 11.01 8.27
CA LEU A 13 3.59 9.74 7.82
C LEU A 13 4.44 9.07 8.92
N GLU A 14 5.27 9.83 9.61
CA GLU A 14 6.20 9.32 10.63
C GLU A 14 5.47 8.57 11.76
N PHE A 15 4.33 9.09 12.21
CA PHE A 15 3.57 8.48 13.32
C PHE A 15 3.14 7.04 13.03
N TYR A 16 2.84 6.72 11.78
CA TYR A 16 2.43 5.38 11.38
C TYR A 16 3.50 4.32 11.67
N PHE A 17 4.77 4.69 11.58
CA PHE A 17 5.90 3.79 11.73
C PHE A 17 6.46 3.68 13.15
N LYS A 18 5.87 4.40 14.11
CA LYS A 18 6.36 4.42 15.50
C LYS A 18 5.95 3.20 16.33
N ASP A 19 5.05 2.39 15.83
CA ASP A 19 4.50 1.24 16.56
C ASP A 19 4.36 0.01 15.65
N SER A 20 4.00 -1.15 16.27
CA SER A 20 3.61 -2.37 15.58
C SER A 20 4.77 -3.09 14.86
N ILE A 21 4.42 -3.85 13.83
CA ILE A 21 5.34 -4.72 13.09
C ILE A 21 6.34 -3.92 12.25
N LEU A 22 5.92 -2.77 11.71
CA LEU A 22 6.77 -1.93 10.88
C LEU A 22 7.85 -1.24 11.73
N SER A 23 7.51 -0.76 12.93
CA SER A 23 8.50 -0.21 13.87
C SER A 23 9.59 -1.25 14.19
N ARG A 24 9.19 -2.49 14.47
CA ARG A 24 10.14 -3.58 14.74
C ARG A 24 11.01 -3.93 13.52
N ALA A 25 10.45 -3.83 12.33
CA ALA A 25 11.20 -4.06 11.08
C ALA A 25 12.26 -2.98 10.84
N ILE A 26 11.94 -1.71 11.14
CA ILE A 26 12.87 -0.59 11.06
C ILE A 26 14.00 -0.76 12.09
N GLN A 27 13.67 -1.13 13.34
CA GLN A 27 14.66 -1.40 14.40
C GLN A 27 15.61 -2.55 14.03
N LYS A 28 15.15 -3.51 13.21
CA LYS A 28 15.96 -4.60 12.66
C LYS A 28 16.66 -4.24 11.36
N GLU A 29 16.59 -2.99 10.93
CA GLU A 29 17.22 -2.48 9.70
C GLU A 29 16.77 -3.20 8.41
N LEU A 30 15.58 -3.82 8.41
CA LEU A 30 15.04 -4.52 7.23
C LEU A 30 14.68 -3.53 6.11
N PHE A 31 14.29 -2.31 6.49
CA PHE A 31 14.16 -1.17 5.59
C PHE A 31 14.38 0.14 6.35
N GLN A 32 14.67 1.20 5.60
CA GLN A 32 14.89 2.56 6.10
C GLN A 32 13.81 3.49 5.59
N LEU A 33 13.53 4.55 6.36
CA LEU A 33 12.61 5.62 5.99
C LEU A 33 13.37 6.93 5.81
N ASN A 34 12.90 7.72 4.85
CA ASN A 34 13.36 9.09 4.62
C ASN A 34 12.14 9.97 4.31
N PHE A 35 12.12 11.18 4.86
CA PHE A 35 11.03 12.13 4.68
C PHE A 35 11.60 13.45 4.16
N LEU A 36 11.07 13.94 3.05
CA LEU A 36 11.49 15.19 2.43
C LEU A 36 10.26 16.11 2.27
N ASN A 37 10.44 17.34 2.69
CA ASN A 37 9.42 18.36 2.50
C ASN A 37 9.80 19.27 1.32
N PRO A 38 8.96 19.38 0.28
CA PRO A 38 9.21 20.28 -0.85
C PRO A 38 9.42 21.75 -0.45
N ARG A 39 8.95 22.18 0.71
CA ARG A 39 9.19 23.54 1.23
C ARG A 39 10.68 23.82 1.49
N ASP A 40 11.46 22.78 1.75
CA ASP A 40 12.89 22.92 2.02
C ASP A 40 13.73 23.08 0.75
N PHE A 41 13.09 22.89 -0.43
CA PHE A 41 13.70 22.92 -1.75
C PHE A 41 13.20 24.07 -2.64
N THR A 42 12.60 25.09 -2.04
CA THR A 42 12.16 26.30 -2.74
C THR A 42 13.07 27.49 -2.42
N ASP A 43 13.40 28.28 -3.44
CA ASP A 43 14.14 29.53 -3.27
C ASP A 43 13.26 30.67 -2.76
N ASN A 44 11.96 30.46 -2.64
CA ASN A 44 11.01 31.45 -2.16
C ASN A 44 11.16 31.65 -0.63
N ILE A 45 11.37 32.89 -0.20
CA ILE A 45 11.55 33.27 1.23
C ILE A 45 10.36 32.87 2.11
N TYR A 46 9.16 32.72 1.52
CA TYR A 46 7.94 32.29 2.22
C TYR A 46 7.71 30.78 2.13
N HIS A 47 8.64 30.02 1.56
CA HIS A 47 8.50 28.57 1.34
C HIS A 47 7.20 28.19 0.61
N LYS A 48 6.78 29.02 -0.35
CA LYS A 48 5.56 28.81 -1.14
C LYS A 48 5.76 27.60 -2.07
N VAL A 49 4.77 26.70 -2.06
CA VAL A 49 4.83 25.42 -2.83
C VAL A 49 3.59 25.19 -3.70
N ASP A 50 2.68 26.16 -3.72
CA ASP A 50 1.39 26.06 -4.41
C ASP A 50 1.03 27.35 -5.15
N ASP A 51 0.24 27.25 -6.22
CA ASP A 51 -0.27 28.42 -6.96
C ASP A 51 -1.59 28.09 -7.65
N TYR A 52 -2.22 29.10 -8.21
CA TYR A 52 -3.45 28.97 -8.99
C TYR A 52 -3.20 28.13 -10.26
N LYS A 53 -4.22 27.36 -10.66
CA LYS A 53 -4.17 26.60 -11.91
C LYS A 53 -4.12 27.52 -13.12
N ILE A 54 -3.21 27.27 -14.04
CA ILE A 54 -3.23 27.88 -15.37
C ILE A 54 -4.46 27.33 -16.12
N GLY A 55 -5.27 28.21 -16.68
CA GLY A 55 -6.55 27.84 -17.31
C GLY A 55 -7.77 27.97 -16.41
N GLY A 56 -7.57 28.34 -15.15
CA GLY A 56 -8.67 28.59 -14.19
C GLY A 56 -9.14 27.35 -13.45
N GLY A 57 -10.20 27.51 -12.69
CA GLY A 57 -10.75 26.48 -11.79
C GLY A 57 -10.54 26.82 -10.32
N ALA A 58 -11.25 26.12 -9.44
CA ALA A 58 -11.12 26.28 -8.00
C ALA A 58 -9.86 25.60 -7.45
N GLY A 59 -9.35 26.12 -6.34
CA GLY A 59 -8.24 25.53 -5.59
C GLY A 59 -6.86 25.88 -6.15
N LEU A 60 -5.84 25.37 -5.45
CA LEU A 60 -4.43 25.58 -5.75
C LEU A 60 -3.81 24.26 -6.26
N LEU A 61 -2.69 24.36 -6.93
CA LEU A 61 -1.91 23.22 -7.45
C LEU A 61 -0.51 23.28 -6.86
N MET A 62 0.09 22.14 -6.54
CA MET A 62 1.49 22.09 -6.14
C MET A 62 2.39 22.53 -7.30
N GLN A 63 3.25 23.52 -7.04
CA GLN A 63 4.13 24.12 -8.04
C GLN A 63 5.18 23.14 -8.56
N VAL A 64 5.61 23.38 -9.81
CA VAL A 64 6.66 22.59 -10.47
C VAL A 64 7.99 22.66 -9.72
N GLU A 65 8.46 23.88 -9.44
CA GLU A 65 9.85 24.12 -9.01
C GLU A 65 10.21 23.45 -7.68
N PRO A 66 9.45 23.62 -6.57
CA PRO A 66 9.77 22.95 -5.30
C PRO A 66 9.78 21.42 -5.42
N LEU A 67 8.80 20.85 -6.14
CA LEU A 67 8.74 19.42 -6.36
C LEU A 67 9.88 18.93 -7.26
N TYR A 68 10.12 19.61 -8.38
CA TYR A 68 11.22 19.29 -9.29
C TYR A 68 12.56 19.28 -8.55
N ASN A 69 12.86 20.33 -7.77
CA ASN A 69 14.10 20.43 -7.00
C ASN A 69 14.24 19.30 -5.99
N THR A 70 13.14 18.95 -5.28
CA THR A 70 13.12 17.83 -4.32
C THR A 70 13.42 16.50 -5.03
N LEU A 71 12.72 16.22 -6.13
CA LEU A 71 12.87 14.95 -6.85
C LEU A 71 14.21 14.86 -7.57
N LYS A 72 14.70 15.97 -8.10
CA LYS A 72 16.05 16.07 -8.66
C LYS A 72 17.11 15.80 -7.60
N PHE A 73 16.98 16.41 -6.41
CA PHE A 73 17.89 16.15 -5.29
C PHE A 73 17.94 14.65 -4.96
N ILE A 74 16.78 13.98 -4.88
CA ILE A 74 16.73 12.53 -4.64
C ILE A 74 17.43 11.77 -5.78
N LYS A 75 17.11 12.12 -7.02
CA LYS A 75 17.69 11.47 -8.22
C LYS A 75 19.20 11.58 -8.30
N ASP A 76 19.75 12.71 -7.88
CA ASP A 76 21.18 13.00 -7.94
C ASP A 76 21.97 12.38 -6.76
N ASN A 77 21.31 12.11 -5.62
CA ASN A 77 21.96 11.64 -4.39
C ASN A 77 21.62 10.20 -3.97
N GLU A 78 20.64 9.56 -4.62
CA GLU A 78 20.22 8.21 -4.28
C GLU A 78 20.39 7.26 -5.47
N GLU A 79 20.75 6.03 -5.17
CA GLU A 79 20.97 5.01 -6.20
C GLU A 79 19.64 4.47 -6.72
N ASN A 80 19.39 4.61 -8.02
CA ASN A 80 18.24 4.07 -8.75
C ASN A 80 16.87 4.32 -8.05
N PRO A 81 16.52 5.56 -7.69
CA PRO A 81 15.24 5.86 -7.05
C PRO A 81 14.07 5.55 -7.99
N TYR A 82 13.05 4.87 -7.47
CA TYR A 82 11.84 4.50 -8.20
C TYR A 82 10.68 5.36 -7.74
N PHE A 83 10.28 6.33 -8.55
CA PHE A 83 9.28 7.34 -8.22
C PHE A 83 7.87 6.83 -8.48
N ILE A 84 7.06 6.81 -7.42
CA ILE A 84 5.65 6.44 -7.44
C ILE A 84 4.81 7.66 -7.06
N PHE A 85 3.99 8.11 -7.98
CA PHE A 85 3.04 9.19 -7.75
C PHE A 85 1.67 8.64 -7.35
N LEU A 86 1.07 9.26 -6.33
CA LEU A 86 -0.25 8.91 -5.84
C LEU A 86 -1.27 9.89 -6.45
N ASN A 87 -2.06 9.39 -7.40
CA ASN A 87 -3.03 10.21 -8.14
C ASN A 87 -4.24 9.35 -8.51
N PRO A 88 -5.48 9.87 -8.41
CA PRO A 88 -6.69 9.14 -8.81
C PRO A 88 -6.70 8.65 -10.26
N SER A 89 -5.96 9.31 -11.17
CA SER A 89 -5.85 8.89 -12.57
C SER A 89 -4.95 7.67 -12.79
N GLY A 90 -4.21 7.26 -11.74
CA GLY A 90 -3.29 6.14 -11.82
C GLY A 90 -3.98 4.77 -11.86
N LYS A 91 -3.22 3.76 -12.24
CA LYS A 91 -3.65 2.36 -12.14
C LYS A 91 -4.00 2.01 -10.69
N THR A 92 -5.10 1.29 -10.47
CA THR A 92 -5.43 0.78 -9.14
C THR A 92 -4.38 -0.20 -8.64
N PHE A 93 -3.80 0.10 -7.49
CA PHE A 93 -2.79 -0.72 -6.82
C PHE A 93 -3.37 -2.05 -6.34
N ASN A 94 -2.59 -3.13 -6.44
CA ASN A 94 -3.01 -4.46 -6.01
C ASN A 94 -1.83 -5.27 -5.43
N GLN A 95 -2.13 -6.47 -4.89
CA GLN A 95 -1.14 -7.34 -4.24
C GLN A 95 0.02 -7.77 -5.16
N LYS A 96 -0.23 -7.91 -6.46
CA LYS A 96 0.86 -8.24 -7.42
C LYS A 96 1.84 -7.09 -7.57
N ASP A 97 1.34 -5.84 -7.54
CA ASP A 97 2.18 -4.65 -7.55
C ASP A 97 3.00 -4.56 -6.25
N ALA A 98 2.40 -4.85 -5.08
CA ALA A 98 3.11 -4.89 -3.80
C ALA A 98 4.29 -5.87 -3.83
N LYS A 99 4.07 -7.10 -4.30
CA LYS A 99 5.11 -8.11 -4.46
C LYS A 99 6.20 -7.72 -5.46
N ARG A 100 5.82 -7.14 -6.57
CA ARG A 100 6.78 -6.67 -7.58
C ARG A 100 7.65 -5.53 -7.04
N LEU A 101 7.04 -4.59 -6.38
CA LEU A 101 7.70 -3.41 -5.83
C LEU A 101 8.59 -3.74 -4.62
N SER A 102 8.26 -4.77 -3.83
CA SER A 102 9.12 -5.20 -2.71
C SER A 102 10.52 -5.67 -3.13
N LYS A 103 10.74 -5.90 -4.43
CA LYS A 103 12.05 -6.24 -5.01
C LYS A 103 12.89 -5.02 -5.38
N LYS A 104 12.35 -3.80 -5.28
CA LYS A 104 13.09 -2.56 -5.51
C LYS A 104 13.92 -2.21 -4.29
N GLN A 105 15.07 -1.59 -4.50
CA GLN A 105 15.95 -1.17 -3.40
C GLN A 105 15.56 0.20 -2.84
N ASN A 106 15.04 1.09 -3.68
CA ASN A 106 14.73 2.46 -3.31
C ASN A 106 13.41 2.89 -3.95
N ILE A 107 12.38 3.15 -3.15
CA ILE A 107 11.06 3.62 -3.59
C ILE A 107 10.82 5.01 -3.02
N VAL A 108 10.38 5.92 -3.87
CA VAL A 108 10.03 7.29 -3.53
C VAL A 108 8.54 7.51 -3.78
N PHE A 109 7.77 7.70 -2.72
CA PHE A 109 6.36 8.06 -2.80
C PHE A 109 6.21 9.58 -2.87
N VAL A 110 5.54 10.07 -3.90
CA VAL A 110 5.26 11.49 -4.10
C VAL A 110 3.79 11.76 -3.75
N CYS A 111 3.58 12.47 -2.65
CA CYS A 111 2.26 12.75 -2.09
C CYS A 111 1.74 14.10 -2.61
N GLY A 112 0.69 14.07 -3.42
CA GLY A 112 -0.01 15.27 -3.86
C GLY A 112 -0.86 15.88 -2.73
N ARG A 113 -0.99 17.21 -2.76
CA ARG A 113 -1.90 18.01 -1.92
C ARG A 113 -2.64 19.02 -2.78
N TYR A 114 -3.55 19.75 -2.14
CA TYR A 114 -4.42 20.68 -2.84
C TYR A 114 -5.23 19.98 -3.95
N GLU A 115 -5.25 20.54 -5.15
CA GLU A 115 -5.92 19.96 -6.33
C GLU A 115 -5.00 19.00 -7.13
N GLY A 116 -3.83 18.70 -6.58
CA GLY A 116 -2.87 17.77 -7.18
C GLY A 116 -1.49 18.37 -7.43
N ILE A 117 -0.75 17.69 -8.27
CA ILE A 117 0.62 18.01 -8.67
C ILE A 117 0.61 18.51 -10.12
N ASP A 118 1.47 19.46 -10.45
CA ASP A 118 1.65 19.88 -11.84
C ASP A 118 2.08 18.71 -12.71
N GLU A 119 1.36 18.48 -13.80
CA GLU A 119 1.51 17.31 -14.67
C GLU A 119 2.93 17.15 -15.23
N ARG A 120 3.63 18.27 -15.48
CA ARG A 120 5.01 18.26 -15.98
C ARG A 120 5.99 17.56 -15.03
N VAL A 121 5.74 17.61 -13.72
CA VAL A 121 6.57 16.90 -12.73
C VAL A 121 6.33 15.40 -12.81
N ILE A 122 5.08 14.99 -13.00
CA ILE A 122 4.71 13.58 -13.20
C ILE A 122 5.38 13.05 -14.49
N GLU A 123 5.27 13.77 -15.59
CA GLU A 123 5.88 13.39 -16.87
C GLU A 123 7.42 13.23 -16.80
N ILE A 124 8.10 14.08 -16.01
CA ILE A 124 9.57 14.07 -15.90
C ILE A 124 10.07 12.92 -15.02
N PHE A 125 9.37 12.61 -13.93
CA PHE A 125 9.91 11.74 -12.89
C PHE A 125 9.16 10.43 -12.68
N ALA A 126 7.87 10.33 -13.00
CA ALA A 126 7.09 9.16 -12.64
C ALA A 126 7.59 7.88 -13.32
N ASN A 127 7.95 6.89 -12.53
CA ASN A 127 8.08 5.53 -13.01
C ASN A 127 6.72 4.83 -13.05
N GLU A 128 5.87 5.11 -12.05
CA GLU A 128 4.48 4.65 -12.02
C GLU A 128 3.59 5.67 -11.31
N VAL A 129 2.31 5.64 -11.68
CA VAL A 129 1.24 6.40 -11.02
C VAL A 129 0.21 5.40 -10.50
N PHE A 130 -0.12 5.46 -9.22
CA PHE A 130 -1.10 4.57 -8.61
C PHE A 130 -2.26 5.32 -7.97
N SER A 131 -3.44 4.72 -8.07
CA SER A 131 -4.63 5.00 -7.27
C SER A 131 -4.88 3.86 -6.28
N ILE A 132 -5.51 4.15 -5.15
CA ILE A 132 -5.98 3.12 -4.19
C ILE A 132 -7.48 2.81 -4.35
N GLY A 133 -8.15 3.44 -5.30
CA GLY A 133 -9.57 3.23 -5.59
C GLY A 133 -10.24 4.47 -6.16
N ASP A 134 -11.49 4.32 -6.57
CA ASP A 134 -12.30 5.38 -7.23
C ASP A 134 -12.97 6.29 -6.18
N PHE A 135 -12.17 6.97 -5.40
CA PHE A 135 -12.59 7.97 -4.41
C PHE A 135 -11.50 9.01 -4.19
N ILE A 136 -11.89 10.18 -3.68
CA ILE A 136 -10.98 11.31 -3.46
C ILE A 136 -10.63 11.43 -1.98
N LEU A 137 -9.32 11.62 -1.71
CA LEU A 137 -8.77 11.92 -0.39
C LEU A 137 -8.22 13.36 -0.35
N THR A 138 -7.97 13.85 0.85
CA THR A 138 -7.41 15.20 1.06
C THR A 138 -5.93 15.31 0.69
N GLY A 139 -5.27 14.20 0.37
CA GLY A 139 -3.86 14.18 -0.02
C GLY A 139 -3.32 12.76 -0.25
N GLY A 140 -2.09 12.69 -0.73
CA GLY A 140 -1.42 11.44 -1.10
C GLY A 140 -0.79 10.67 0.05
N GLU A 141 -0.79 11.19 1.27
CA GLU A 141 -0.09 10.56 2.41
C GLU A 141 -0.71 9.22 2.81
N LEU A 142 -2.04 9.14 2.93
CA LEU A 142 -2.71 7.86 3.24
C LEU A 142 -2.51 6.82 2.14
N PRO A 143 -2.68 7.13 0.85
CA PRO A 143 -2.28 6.23 -0.22
C PRO A 143 -0.83 5.77 -0.11
N ALA A 144 0.12 6.68 0.14
CA ALA A 144 1.54 6.34 0.28
C ALA A 144 1.79 5.36 1.43
N LEU A 145 1.15 5.58 2.60
CA LEU A 145 1.21 4.65 3.73
C LEU A 145 0.62 3.28 3.38
N THR A 146 -0.53 3.27 2.69
CA THR A 146 -1.19 2.03 2.26
C THR A 146 -0.30 1.21 1.34
N LEU A 147 0.32 1.86 0.33
CA LEU A 147 1.24 1.17 -0.57
C LEU A 147 2.51 0.72 0.17
N CYS A 148 3.09 1.58 1.00
CA CYS A 148 4.29 1.25 1.76
C CYS A 148 4.07 0.04 2.67
N ASP A 149 2.96 -0.01 3.42
CA ASP A 149 2.62 -1.16 4.28
C ASP A 149 2.50 -2.44 3.46
N ALA A 150 1.69 -2.40 2.40
CA ALA A 150 1.49 -3.55 1.52
C ALA A 150 2.80 -4.05 0.88
N ILE A 151 3.72 -3.14 0.52
CA ILE A 151 5.04 -3.49 -0.03
C ILE A 151 5.96 -4.04 1.06
N ALA A 152 6.03 -3.36 2.22
CA ALA A 152 6.92 -3.71 3.33
C ALA A 152 6.64 -5.12 3.86
N ARG A 153 5.37 -5.55 3.94
CA ARG A 153 4.99 -6.91 4.34
C ARG A 153 5.65 -8.01 3.49
N ASN A 154 5.98 -7.71 2.23
CA ASN A 154 6.63 -8.65 1.31
C ASN A 154 8.16 -8.65 1.42
N ILE A 155 8.76 -7.80 2.26
CA ILE A 155 10.19 -7.83 2.56
C ILE A 155 10.47 -8.97 3.53
N ASN A 156 11.49 -9.78 3.23
CA ASN A 156 11.84 -10.91 4.07
C ASN A 156 12.17 -10.47 5.51
N GLY A 157 11.57 -11.14 6.49
CA GLY A 157 11.78 -10.87 7.92
C GLY A 157 10.88 -9.80 8.53
N VAL A 158 10.09 -9.05 7.75
CA VAL A 158 9.11 -8.07 8.27
C VAL A 158 7.96 -8.80 8.96
N LEU A 159 7.37 -9.81 8.32
CA LEU A 159 6.41 -10.70 8.98
C LEU A 159 7.16 -11.76 9.79
N GLY A 160 6.66 -12.06 11.01
CA GLY A 160 7.28 -13.03 11.90
C GLY A 160 7.20 -14.48 11.39
N ASN A 161 6.26 -14.79 10.50
CA ASN A 161 6.11 -16.08 9.85
C ASN A 161 6.00 -15.89 8.33
N ALA A 162 6.99 -16.37 7.59
CA ALA A 162 7.02 -16.27 6.12
C ALA A 162 5.85 -17.03 5.46
N CYS A 163 5.38 -18.14 6.07
CA CYS A 163 4.23 -18.88 5.56
C CYS A 163 2.91 -18.09 5.62
N SER A 164 2.87 -16.98 6.37
CA SER A 164 1.68 -16.12 6.39
C SER A 164 1.33 -15.53 5.03
N LEU A 165 2.31 -15.40 4.13
CA LEU A 165 2.10 -14.87 2.78
C LEU A 165 1.57 -15.92 1.79
N GLU A 166 1.67 -17.21 2.11
CA GLU A 166 1.35 -18.29 1.14
C GLU A 166 -0.16 -18.56 1.04
N GLU A 167 -0.90 -18.41 2.14
CA GLU A 167 -2.34 -18.68 2.21
C GLU A 167 -3.21 -17.39 2.23
N GLU A 168 -2.61 -16.21 2.00
CA GLU A 168 -3.34 -14.93 2.07
C GLU A 168 -4.26 -14.70 0.86
N SER A 169 -5.25 -13.85 1.09
CA SER A 169 -6.14 -13.37 0.03
C SER A 169 -5.34 -12.79 -1.14
N PHE A 170 -5.79 -13.06 -2.35
CA PHE A 170 -5.22 -12.64 -3.64
C PHE A 170 -3.98 -13.39 -4.10
N GLU A 171 -3.35 -14.23 -3.28
CA GLU A 171 -2.15 -14.97 -3.67
C GLU A 171 -2.43 -15.92 -4.84
N ASN A 172 -3.47 -16.73 -4.72
CA ASN A 172 -3.90 -17.68 -5.74
C ASN A 172 -5.14 -17.17 -6.52
N GLY A 173 -5.39 -15.86 -6.49
CA GLY A 173 -6.56 -15.25 -7.13
C GLY A 173 -7.88 -15.45 -6.38
N LEU A 174 -7.84 -16.05 -5.19
CA LEU A 174 -8.98 -16.25 -4.31
C LEU A 174 -8.81 -15.43 -3.01
N LEU A 175 -9.90 -15.24 -2.28
CA LEU A 175 -9.85 -14.84 -0.88
C LEU A 175 -9.43 -16.02 -0.02
N GLU A 176 -8.75 -15.76 1.10
CA GLU A 176 -8.44 -16.79 2.09
C GLU A 176 -9.71 -17.45 2.67
N ALA A 177 -9.59 -18.67 3.15
CA ALA A 177 -10.66 -19.37 3.85
C ALA A 177 -11.08 -18.62 5.13
N PRO A 178 -12.33 -18.81 5.60
CA PRO A 178 -12.73 -18.31 6.91
C PRO A 178 -11.84 -18.88 8.02
N SER A 179 -11.40 -18.00 8.93
CA SER A 179 -10.56 -18.34 10.07
C SER A 179 -11.38 -18.33 11.36
N PHE A 180 -11.03 -19.22 12.28
CA PHE A 180 -11.74 -19.39 13.56
C PHE A 180 -10.73 -19.37 14.70
N ALA A 181 -11.08 -18.66 15.79
CA ALA A 181 -10.35 -18.65 17.05
C ALA A 181 -11.13 -19.39 18.13
N LYS A 182 -10.50 -19.69 19.26
CA LYS A 182 -11.19 -20.20 20.44
C LYS A 182 -12.14 -19.14 21.00
N PRO A 183 -13.29 -19.55 21.60
CA PRO A 183 -13.72 -20.92 21.88
C PRO A 183 -14.28 -21.63 20.64
N PHE A 184 -14.24 -22.98 20.61
CA PHE A 184 -14.76 -23.80 19.51
C PHE A 184 -16.27 -23.69 19.31
N ILE A 185 -17.01 -23.36 20.38
CA ILE A 185 -18.43 -23.08 20.36
C ILE A 185 -18.62 -21.69 20.97
N PHE A 186 -19.22 -20.80 20.21
CA PHE A 186 -19.61 -19.48 20.67
C PHE A 186 -21.12 -19.43 20.79
N GLU A 187 -21.63 -19.05 21.97
CA GLU A 187 -23.07 -18.99 22.25
C GLU A 187 -23.50 -17.54 22.47
N GLN A 188 -24.53 -17.12 21.74
CA GLN A 188 -25.12 -15.79 21.86
C GLN A 188 -26.63 -15.86 21.60
N ASN A 189 -27.42 -15.25 22.48
CA ASN A 189 -28.89 -15.18 22.34
C ASN A 189 -29.53 -16.55 22.07
N PHE A 190 -29.16 -17.56 22.85
CA PHE A 190 -29.62 -18.96 22.76
C PHE A 190 -29.26 -19.64 21.41
N LYS A 191 -28.41 -19.03 20.58
CA LYS A 191 -27.88 -19.63 19.36
C LYS A 191 -26.42 -20.04 19.57
N LYS A 192 -26.08 -21.25 19.07
CA LYS A 192 -24.71 -21.77 19.08
C LYS A 192 -24.07 -21.68 17.71
N PHE A 193 -22.89 -21.12 17.67
CA PHE A 193 -22.05 -21.02 16.45
C PHE A 193 -20.86 -21.95 16.64
N TYR A 194 -20.63 -22.82 15.69
CA TYR A 194 -19.63 -23.88 15.76
C TYR A 194 -18.48 -23.63 14.81
N THR A 195 -17.26 -23.91 15.28
CA THR A 195 -16.13 -24.12 14.36
C THR A 195 -16.36 -25.42 13.58
N PRO A 196 -16.08 -25.48 12.28
CA PRO A 196 -16.18 -26.72 11.50
C PRO A 196 -15.39 -27.87 12.16
N SER A 197 -16.03 -29.02 12.35
CA SER A 197 -15.46 -30.13 13.10
C SER A 197 -14.16 -30.66 12.49
N GLU A 198 -13.97 -30.56 11.19
CA GLU A 198 -12.77 -30.98 10.46
C GLU A 198 -11.52 -30.23 10.92
N PHE A 199 -11.65 -28.94 11.29
CA PHE A 199 -10.53 -28.14 11.81
C PHE A 199 -10.02 -28.64 13.17
N LEU A 200 -10.84 -29.43 13.90
CA LEU A 200 -10.52 -29.93 15.24
C LEU A 200 -9.91 -31.35 15.20
N LYS A 201 -9.94 -32.05 14.05
CA LYS A 201 -9.56 -33.46 13.96
C LYS A 201 -8.08 -33.72 13.65
N GLY A 202 -7.26 -32.68 13.44
CA GLY A 202 -5.83 -32.80 13.19
C GLY A 202 -5.43 -33.43 11.83
N ASN A 203 -6.37 -33.74 10.95
CA ASN A 203 -6.09 -34.28 9.63
C ASN A 203 -5.78 -33.13 8.65
N HIS A 204 -4.48 -32.83 8.49
CA HIS A 204 -4.01 -31.70 7.67
C HIS A 204 -4.48 -31.74 6.22
N ALA A 205 -4.54 -32.92 5.59
CA ALA A 205 -5.00 -33.06 4.21
C ALA A 205 -6.47 -32.70 4.06
N LYS A 206 -7.33 -33.18 4.97
CA LYS A 206 -8.75 -32.81 4.98
C LYS A 206 -8.98 -31.34 5.30
N ILE A 207 -8.19 -30.78 6.23
CA ILE A 207 -8.22 -29.37 6.57
C ILE A 207 -7.86 -28.51 5.34
N ALA A 208 -6.79 -28.85 4.61
CA ALA A 208 -6.39 -28.14 3.40
C ALA A 208 -7.47 -28.16 2.31
N THR A 209 -8.06 -29.34 2.06
CA THR A 209 -9.17 -29.49 1.10
C THR A 209 -10.38 -28.63 1.51
N LEU A 210 -10.74 -28.66 2.80
CA LEU A 210 -11.84 -27.85 3.31
C LEU A 210 -11.55 -26.34 3.18
N LYS A 211 -10.32 -25.89 3.53
CA LYS A 211 -9.89 -24.51 3.35
C LYS A 211 -10.05 -24.06 1.89
N THR A 212 -9.58 -24.86 0.94
CA THR A 212 -9.70 -24.55 -0.50
C THR A 212 -11.16 -24.41 -0.92
N THR A 213 -12.03 -25.31 -0.48
CA THR A 213 -13.47 -25.26 -0.77
C THR A 213 -14.12 -24.01 -0.17
N LEU A 214 -13.82 -23.71 1.09
CA LEU A 214 -14.34 -22.53 1.79
C LEU A 214 -13.83 -21.22 1.17
N ALA A 215 -12.56 -21.17 0.78
CA ALA A 215 -11.97 -20.03 0.06
C ALA A 215 -12.71 -19.75 -1.26
N SER A 216 -12.96 -20.82 -2.03
CA SER A 216 -13.73 -20.74 -3.28
C SER A 216 -15.16 -20.22 -3.06
N CYS A 217 -15.88 -20.79 -2.08
CA CYS A 217 -17.22 -20.35 -1.72
C CYS A 217 -17.25 -18.87 -1.24
N LYS A 218 -16.32 -18.49 -0.37
CA LYS A 218 -16.18 -17.12 0.14
C LYS A 218 -15.89 -16.14 -0.98
N THR A 219 -14.99 -16.51 -1.91
CA THR A 219 -14.65 -15.67 -3.06
C THR A 219 -15.85 -15.52 -3.99
N LYS A 220 -16.54 -16.60 -4.31
CA LYS A 220 -17.74 -16.55 -5.14
C LYS A 220 -18.81 -15.63 -4.57
N PHE A 221 -18.96 -15.60 -3.25
CA PHE A 221 -19.97 -14.79 -2.56
C PHE A 221 -19.58 -13.31 -2.49
N PHE A 222 -18.37 -13.00 -2.01
CA PHE A 222 -17.96 -11.62 -1.74
C PHE A 222 -17.27 -10.92 -2.92
N ARG A 223 -16.59 -11.68 -3.77
CA ARG A 223 -15.81 -11.19 -4.90
C ARG A 223 -16.04 -12.08 -6.14
N PRO A 224 -17.28 -12.07 -6.69
CA PRO A 224 -17.61 -12.88 -7.88
C PRO A 224 -16.73 -12.54 -9.09
N ASP A 225 -16.23 -11.31 -9.18
CA ASP A 225 -15.26 -10.86 -10.19
C ASP A 225 -13.96 -11.69 -10.13
N LEU A 226 -13.36 -11.83 -8.95
CA LEU A 226 -12.14 -12.63 -8.73
C LEU A 226 -12.40 -14.12 -8.97
N PHE A 227 -13.57 -14.61 -8.55
CA PHE A 227 -13.93 -16.01 -8.76
C PHE A 227 -14.00 -16.34 -10.24
N LEU A 228 -14.66 -15.53 -11.05
CA LEU A 228 -14.76 -15.71 -12.50
C LEU A 228 -13.39 -15.61 -13.18
N GLU A 229 -12.52 -14.69 -12.72
CA GLU A 229 -11.15 -14.59 -13.23
C GLU A 229 -10.33 -15.85 -12.92
N HIS A 230 -10.46 -16.39 -11.71
CA HIS A 230 -9.80 -17.62 -11.29
C HIS A 230 -10.24 -18.84 -12.11
N GLU A 231 -11.56 -19.00 -12.34
CA GLU A 231 -12.09 -20.11 -13.14
C GLU A 231 -11.65 -20.05 -14.61
N ARG A 232 -11.47 -18.86 -15.19
CA ARG A 232 -10.95 -18.69 -16.55
C ARG A 232 -9.48 -19.07 -16.72
N LYS A 233 -8.72 -19.15 -15.64
CA LYS A 233 -7.28 -19.48 -15.64
C LYS A 233 -7.00 -20.96 -15.39
N LYS A 234 -8.02 -21.75 -15.02
CA LYS A 234 -7.96 -23.21 -14.91
C LYS A 234 -8.12 -23.87 -16.28
#